data_6bfb6f196968680c65e9dbf23439003a
#
_entry.id   6bfb6f196968680c65e9dbf23439003a
#
_cell.length_a   1.000
_cell.length_b   1.000
_cell.length_c   1.000
_cell.angle_alpha   90.00
_cell.angle_beta   90.00
_cell.angle_gamma   90.00
#
_symmetry.space_group_name_H-M   'P 1'
#
loop_
_entity.id
_entity.type
_entity.pdbx_description
1 polymer ?
#
loop_
_entity_poly.entity_id
_entity_poly.type
_entity_poly.pdbx_seq_one_letter_code
_entity_poly.pdbx_strand_id
1 'polypeptide(L)'
;PQAILPTMGGQTALNLAIKAEKSGLLKKYKIELIGANSKAIENAEDRKKFRKNMSDIGIDLPKSEILNNFSNAKKCLSKIGLPAIIRPSFTLGGLGGGIARTKKDFFKIVKEGMHESPQSQVLVEECLDGWKEFEMEVVRDKNDNCIIICSIENIDPMGIHTGDSVTIAPALTLTDKEYQVMRNASIACLRKIGVETGGSNVQFA
;
A
#
# COMPACT_ATOMS: atom_id res chain seq x y z
N PRO A 1 -30.20 -6.07 -5.25
CA PRO A 1 -29.50 -5.25 -4.26
C PRO A 1 -29.50 -3.79 -4.73
N GLN A 2 -29.47 -2.88 -3.77
CA GLN A 2 -29.40 -1.43 -4.05
C GLN A 2 -27.94 -0.93 -4.02
N ALA A 3 -27.08 -1.64 -3.31
CA ALA A 3 -25.68 -1.29 -3.17
C ALA A 3 -24.80 -2.54 -3.06
N ILE A 4 -23.50 -2.36 -3.33
CA ILE A 4 -22.44 -3.35 -3.17
C ILE A 4 -21.35 -2.74 -2.31
N LEU A 5 -20.89 -3.47 -1.29
CA LEU A 5 -19.73 -3.14 -0.46
C LEU A 5 -18.55 -4.03 -0.88
N PRO A 6 -17.69 -3.58 -1.80
CA PRO A 6 -16.62 -4.43 -2.34
C PRO A 6 -15.45 -4.62 -1.37
N THR A 7 -15.29 -3.74 -0.40
CA THR A 7 -14.15 -3.73 0.54
C THR A 7 -14.10 -4.94 1.49
N MET A 8 -15.22 -5.66 1.66
CA MET A 8 -15.31 -6.84 2.53
C MET A 8 -14.90 -8.17 1.84
N GLY A 9 -14.65 -8.17 0.54
CA GLY A 9 -14.35 -9.38 -0.23
C GLY A 9 -12.91 -9.45 -0.77
N GLY A 10 -12.00 -8.65 -0.22
CA GLY A 10 -10.61 -8.59 -0.64
C GLY A 10 -10.42 -8.18 -2.11
N GLN A 11 -9.24 -8.44 -2.65
CA GLN A 11 -8.85 -8.02 -4.01
C GLN A 11 -9.79 -8.54 -5.11
N THR A 12 -10.33 -9.74 -4.93
CA THR A 12 -11.28 -10.32 -5.90
C THR A 12 -12.54 -9.48 -6.01
N ALA A 13 -13.12 -9.07 -4.89
CA ALA A 13 -14.34 -8.25 -4.88
C ALA A 13 -14.08 -6.85 -5.43
N LEU A 14 -12.94 -6.22 -5.09
CA LEU A 14 -12.52 -4.94 -5.64
C LEU A 14 -12.40 -5.00 -7.18
N ASN A 15 -11.73 -6.01 -7.69
CA ASN A 15 -11.56 -6.21 -9.13
C ASN A 15 -12.89 -6.45 -9.85
N LEU A 16 -13.80 -7.23 -9.25
CA LEU A 16 -15.13 -7.48 -9.81
C LEU A 16 -16.00 -6.22 -9.81
N ALA A 17 -15.95 -5.43 -8.73
CA ALA A 17 -16.68 -4.17 -8.64
C ALA A 17 -16.26 -3.18 -9.75
N ILE A 18 -14.95 -3.01 -9.96
CA ILE A 18 -14.41 -2.17 -11.05
C ILE A 18 -14.85 -2.70 -12.43
N LYS A 19 -14.80 -4.01 -12.65
CA LYS A 19 -15.25 -4.61 -13.92
C LYS A 19 -16.74 -4.38 -14.13
N ALA A 20 -17.56 -4.57 -13.10
CA ALA A 20 -19.02 -4.36 -13.18
C ALA A 20 -19.37 -2.90 -13.48
N GLU A 21 -18.63 -1.94 -12.89
CA GLU A 21 -18.83 -0.52 -13.20
C GLU A 21 -18.40 -0.19 -14.63
N LYS A 22 -17.19 -0.60 -15.04
CA LYS A 22 -16.67 -0.35 -16.40
C LYS A 22 -17.54 -0.97 -17.50
N SER A 23 -18.18 -2.10 -17.22
CA SER A 23 -19.15 -2.71 -18.16
C SER A 23 -20.51 -2.03 -18.21
N GLY A 24 -20.75 -1.03 -17.37
CA GLY A 24 -22.03 -0.34 -17.27
C GLY A 24 -23.12 -1.11 -16.51
N LEU A 25 -22.78 -2.28 -15.94
CA LEU A 25 -23.73 -3.15 -15.24
C LEU A 25 -24.36 -2.44 -14.03
N LEU A 26 -23.53 -1.77 -13.22
CA LEU A 26 -23.99 -1.07 -12.03
C LEU A 26 -24.97 0.06 -12.39
N LYS A 27 -24.65 0.83 -13.43
CA LYS A 27 -25.54 1.88 -13.94
C LYS A 27 -26.86 1.33 -14.46
N LYS A 28 -26.82 0.21 -15.23
CA LYS A 28 -28.00 -0.47 -15.78
C LYS A 28 -28.99 -0.86 -14.69
N TYR A 29 -28.50 -1.38 -13.57
CA TYR A 29 -29.34 -1.87 -12.48
C TYR A 29 -29.48 -0.88 -11.32
N LYS A 30 -28.97 0.35 -11.46
CA LYS A 30 -28.98 1.40 -10.43
C LYS A 30 -28.40 0.94 -9.09
N ILE A 31 -27.27 0.25 -9.16
CA ILE A 31 -26.55 -0.27 -8.00
C ILE A 31 -25.43 0.70 -7.63
N GLU A 32 -25.34 1.10 -6.36
CA GLU A 32 -24.30 1.99 -5.82
C GLU A 32 -23.12 1.16 -5.28
N LEU A 33 -21.88 1.62 -5.52
CA LEU A 33 -20.72 1.14 -4.77
C LEU A 33 -20.58 1.97 -3.49
N ILE A 34 -20.67 1.30 -2.34
CA ILE A 34 -20.50 1.91 -1.02
C ILE A 34 -19.17 1.47 -0.39
N GLY A 35 -18.66 2.26 0.56
CA GLY A 35 -17.36 2.02 1.20
C GLY A 35 -16.20 2.61 0.39
N ALA A 36 -16.03 2.14 -0.84
CA ALA A 36 -15.07 2.70 -1.79
C ALA A 36 -15.65 2.66 -3.21
N ASN A 37 -15.75 3.81 -3.86
CA ASN A 37 -16.09 3.89 -5.26
C ASN A 37 -14.87 3.52 -6.13
N SER A 38 -15.06 3.36 -7.44
CA SER A 38 -13.98 2.95 -8.34
C SER A 38 -12.78 3.89 -8.34
N LYS A 39 -13.02 5.19 -8.18
CA LYS A 39 -11.95 6.19 -8.11
C LYS A 39 -11.13 6.02 -6.83
N ALA A 40 -11.76 5.77 -5.70
CA ALA A 40 -11.08 5.49 -4.44
C ALA A 40 -10.28 4.21 -4.53
N ILE A 41 -10.85 3.13 -5.09
CA ILE A 41 -10.15 1.87 -5.33
C ILE A 41 -8.93 2.08 -6.23
N GLU A 42 -9.07 2.78 -7.35
CA GLU A 42 -7.94 3.07 -8.23
C GLU A 42 -6.86 3.92 -7.55
N ASN A 43 -7.25 4.91 -6.74
CA ASN A 43 -6.30 5.75 -6.00
C ASN A 43 -5.51 4.96 -4.96
N ALA A 44 -6.12 3.96 -4.34
CA ALA A 44 -5.48 3.10 -3.35
C ALA A 44 -4.61 2.00 -3.99
N GLU A 45 -5.11 1.35 -5.05
CA GLU A 45 -4.48 0.17 -5.63
C GLU A 45 -3.37 0.50 -6.65
N ASP A 46 -3.50 1.62 -7.38
CA ASP A 46 -2.46 2.05 -8.32
C ASP A 46 -1.32 2.73 -7.55
N ARG A 47 -0.17 2.06 -7.45
CA ARG A 47 1.00 2.54 -6.72
C ARG A 47 1.48 3.93 -7.15
N LYS A 48 1.35 4.28 -8.44
CA LYS A 48 1.76 5.60 -8.94
C LYS A 48 0.78 6.67 -8.49
N LYS A 49 -0.53 6.38 -8.58
CA LYS A 49 -1.59 7.27 -8.10
C LYS A 49 -1.50 7.44 -6.60
N PHE A 50 -1.34 6.35 -5.85
CA PHE A 50 -1.18 6.39 -4.40
C PHE A 50 0.01 7.26 -3.98
N ARG A 51 1.20 7.00 -4.57
CA ARG A 51 2.40 7.81 -4.31
C ARG A 51 2.19 9.28 -4.59
N LYS A 52 1.58 9.62 -5.74
CA LYS A 52 1.26 11.00 -6.09
C LYS A 52 0.31 11.62 -5.07
N ASN A 53 -0.76 10.91 -4.71
CA ASN A 53 -1.74 11.38 -3.74
C ASN A 53 -1.11 11.65 -2.37
N MET A 54 -0.21 10.78 -1.90
CA MET A 54 0.49 10.98 -0.63
C MET A 54 1.46 12.16 -0.69
N SER A 55 2.22 12.28 -1.77
CA SER A 55 3.10 13.43 -2.01
C SER A 55 2.34 14.76 -2.04
N ASP A 56 1.16 14.79 -2.68
CA ASP A 56 0.31 16.00 -2.78
C ASP A 56 -0.16 16.50 -1.39
N ILE A 57 -0.23 15.62 -0.40
CA ILE A 57 -0.64 15.96 0.98
C ILE A 57 0.54 15.96 1.96
N GLY A 58 1.79 15.89 1.46
CA GLY A 58 2.99 15.98 2.26
C GLY A 58 3.29 14.76 3.15
N ILE A 59 2.77 13.58 2.77
CA ILE A 59 3.08 12.31 3.46
C ILE A 59 4.21 11.61 2.72
N ASP A 60 5.26 11.30 3.48
CA ASP A 60 6.39 10.54 2.97
C ASP A 60 6.05 9.05 2.78
N LEU A 61 6.63 8.47 1.76
CA LEU A 61 6.56 7.05 1.46
C LEU A 61 7.96 6.49 1.26
N PRO A 62 8.18 5.20 1.51
CA PRO A 62 9.44 4.54 1.19
C PRO A 62 9.84 4.82 -0.26
N LYS A 63 11.12 5.14 -0.49
CA LYS A 63 11.62 5.39 -1.84
C LYS A 63 11.39 4.15 -2.69
N SER A 64 10.88 4.33 -3.89
CA SER A 64 10.75 3.21 -4.82
C SER A 64 10.94 3.65 -6.27
N GLU A 65 11.37 2.74 -7.10
CA GLU A 65 11.54 2.95 -8.55
C GLU A 65 11.19 1.68 -9.32
N ILE A 66 10.51 1.86 -10.46
CA ILE A 66 10.21 0.76 -11.36
C ILE A 66 11.30 0.70 -12.43
N LEU A 67 11.96 -0.45 -12.54
CA LEU A 67 12.95 -0.71 -13.56
C LEU A 67 12.35 -1.56 -14.69
N ASN A 68 12.38 -1.04 -15.92
CA ASN A 68 12.02 -1.75 -17.15
C ASN A 68 13.27 -2.11 -17.97
N ASN A 69 14.44 -1.66 -17.54
CA ASN A 69 15.70 -1.89 -18.24
C ASN A 69 16.83 -1.98 -17.22
N PHE A 70 17.62 -3.04 -17.33
CA PHE A 70 18.77 -3.28 -16.44
C PHE A 70 19.85 -2.18 -16.52
N SER A 71 20.00 -1.48 -17.64
CA SER A 71 20.94 -0.36 -17.78
C SER A 71 20.70 0.75 -16.74
N ASN A 72 19.47 0.91 -16.27
CA ASN A 72 19.11 1.90 -15.28
C ASN A 72 19.34 1.43 -13.82
N ALA A 73 19.72 0.17 -13.59
CA ALA A 73 19.87 -0.41 -12.26
C ALA A 73 20.90 0.36 -11.40
N LYS A 74 22.01 0.81 -11.97
CA LYS A 74 23.02 1.61 -11.25
C LYS A 74 22.45 2.95 -10.78
N LYS A 75 21.67 3.63 -11.60
CA LYS A 75 21.02 4.90 -11.26
C LYS A 75 19.94 4.69 -10.20
N CYS A 76 19.17 3.62 -10.31
CA CYS A 76 18.18 3.24 -9.32
C CYS A 76 18.83 2.98 -7.95
N LEU A 77 19.89 2.17 -7.91
CA LEU A 77 20.63 1.89 -6.69
C LEU A 77 21.15 3.17 -6.00
N SER A 78 21.62 4.15 -6.77
CA SER A 78 22.09 5.42 -6.19
C SER A 78 20.97 6.27 -5.60
N LYS A 79 19.71 6.08 -6.04
CA LYS A 79 18.56 6.80 -5.50
C LYS A 79 17.93 6.09 -4.30
N ILE A 80 17.80 4.77 -4.37
CA ILE A 80 17.12 3.97 -3.37
C ILE A 80 18.07 3.69 -2.19
N GLY A 81 19.34 3.35 -2.47
CA GLY A 81 20.30 2.91 -1.45
C GLY A 81 20.20 1.42 -1.17
N LEU A 82 20.86 1.01 -0.08
CA LEU A 82 20.85 -0.35 0.45
C LEU A 82 20.57 -0.30 1.96
N PRO A 83 19.89 -1.30 2.51
CA PRO A 83 19.30 -2.44 1.83
C PRO A 83 18.10 -2.05 0.97
N ALA A 84 17.81 -2.84 -0.10
CA ALA A 84 16.71 -2.61 -1.00
C ALA A 84 15.90 -3.90 -1.22
N ILE A 85 14.58 -3.76 -1.33
CA ILE A 85 13.67 -4.85 -1.68
C ILE A 85 13.44 -4.82 -3.18
N ILE A 86 13.61 -5.96 -3.85
CA ILE A 86 13.33 -6.11 -5.27
C ILE A 86 12.13 -7.06 -5.42
N ARG A 87 11.13 -6.63 -6.16
CA ARG A 87 9.90 -7.41 -6.43
C ARG A 87 9.64 -7.45 -7.92
N PRO A 88 9.74 -8.62 -8.57
CA PRO A 88 9.32 -8.76 -9.96
C PRO A 88 7.84 -8.43 -10.12
N SER A 89 7.50 -7.76 -11.20
CA SER A 89 6.10 -7.47 -11.52
C SER A 89 5.43 -8.69 -12.14
N PHE A 90 4.17 -8.95 -11.74
CA PHE A 90 3.34 -10.03 -12.28
C PHE A 90 3.86 -11.46 -12.05
N THR A 91 4.65 -11.68 -11.00
CA THR A 91 5.03 -13.03 -10.55
C THR A 91 4.15 -13.49 -9.40
N LEU A 92 3.92 -14.80 -9.31
CA LEU A 92 3.22 -15.42 -8.20
C LEU A 92 4.22 -15.87 -7.12
N GLY A 93 3.84 -15.73 -5.85
CA GLY A 93 4.59 -16.29 -4.73
C GLY A 93 5.97 -15.67 -4.48
N GLY A 94 6.25 -14.45 -4.98
CA GLY A 94 7.51 -13.75 -4.72
C GLY A 94 8.73 -14.31 -5.47
N LEU A 95 8.51 -15.14 -6.49
CA LEU A 95 9.57 -15.74 -7.30
C LEU A 95 10.47 -14.66 -7.94
N GLY A 96 11.77 -14.83 -7.83
CA GLY A 96 12.76 -13.89 -8.39
C GLY A 96 12.90 -12.56 -7.63
N GLY A 97 12.20 -12.39 -6.50
CA GLY A 97 12.34 -11.25 -5.60
C GLY A 97 13.28 -11.52 -4.43
N GLY A 98 13.64 -10.47 -3.69
CA GLY A 98 14.47 -10.61 -2.49
C GLY A 98 14.96 -9.28 -1.93
N ILE A 99 15.68 -9.36 -0.81
CA ILE A 99 16.33 -8.21 -0.17
C ILE A 99 17.81 -8.21 -0.57
N ALA A 100 18.23 -7.12 -1.21
CA ALA A 100 19.62 -6.87 -1.54
C ALA A 100 20.29 -6.08 -0.41
N ARG A 101 21.28 -6.67 0.25
CA ARG A 101 22.08 -6.02 1.29
C ARG A 101 23.43 -5.51 0.75
N THR A 102 23.88 -6.05 -0.37
CA THR A 102 25.11 -5.63 -1.05
C THR A 102 24.84 -5.21 -2.50
N LYS A 103 25.76 -4.42 -3.06
CA LYS A 103 25.67 -4.06 -4.50
C LYS A 103 25.64 -5.29 -5.41
N LYS A 104 26.40 -6.33 -5.06
CA LYS A 104 26.45 -7.58 -5.83
C LYS A 104 25.09 -8.27 -5.82
N ASP A 105 24.47 -8.39 -4.66
CA ASP A 105 23.13 -8.99 -4.51
C ASP A 105 22.09 -8.17 -5.28
N PHE A 106 22.17 -6.83 -5.20
CA PHE A 106 21.26 -5.95 -5.90
C PHE A 106 21.22 -6.23 -7.40
N PHE A 107 22.38 -6.22 -8.06
CA PHE A 107 22.44 -6.46 -9.50
C PHE A 107 22.03 -7.89 -9.88
N LYS A 108 22.37 -8.87 -9.03
CA LYS A 108 21.96 -10.26 -9.23
C LYS A 108 20.43 -10.40 -9.18
N ILE A 109 19.80 -9.95 -8.08
CA ILE A 109 18.35 -10.08 -7.86
C ILE A 109 17.56 -9.27 -8.90
N VAL A 110 18.02 -8.06 -9.25
CA VAL A 110 17.36 -7.25 -10.32
C VAL A 110 17.39 -8.00 -11.66
N LYS A 111 18.52 -8.62 -12.02
CA LYS A 111 18.65 -9.38 -13.28
C LYS A 111 17.75 -10.62 -13.29
N GLU A 112 17.77 -11.38 -12.20
CA GLU A 112 16.90 -12.56 -12.03
C GLU A 112 15.43 -12.17 -12.03
N GLY A 113 15.05 -11.13 -11.27
CA GLY A 113 13.68 -10.63 -11.22
C GLY A 113 13.15 -10.11 -12.56
N MET A 114 14.00 -9.46 -13.36
CA MET A 114 13.63 -9.04 -14.72
C MET A 114 13.43 -10.23 -15.66
N HIS A 115 14.19 -11.32 -15.47
CA HIS A 115 14.03 -12.54 -16.25
C HIS A 115 12.73 -13.27 -15.91
N GLU A 116 12.39 -13.34 -14.62
CA GLU A 116 11.17 -13.99 -14.13
C GLU A 116 9.89 -13.19 -14.43
N SER A 117 10.00 -11.87 -14.55
CA SER A 117 8.85 -11.01 -14.84
C SER A 117 8.44 -11.12 -16.31
N PRO A 118 7.18 -11.46 -16.63
CA PRO A 118 6.68 -11.51 -18.01
C PRO A 118 6.83 -10.20 -18.78
N GLN A 119 6.94 -9.08 -18.07
CA GLN A 119 7.12 -7.74 -18.65
C GLN A 119 8.57 -7.24 -18.50
N SER A 120 9.50 -8.10 -18.06
CA SER A 120 10.88 -7.71 -17.75
C SER A 120 10.96 -6.48 -16.83
N GLN A 121 10.05 -6.40 -15.86
CA GLN A 121 9.89 -5.26 -14.97
C GLN A 121 10.07 -5.68 -13.52
N VAL A 122 10.84 -4.89 -12.77
CA VAL A 122 10.97 -5.05 -11.31
C VAL A 122 10.69 -3.74 -10.60
N LEU A 123 10.05 -3.83 -9.44
CA LEU A 123 9.93 -2.75 -8.48
C LEU A 123 11.10 -2.86 -7.50
N VAL A 124 11.82 -1.76 -7.32
CA VAL A 124 12.88 -1.63 -6.30
C VAL A 124 12.38 -0.65 -5.24
N GLU A 125 12.42 -1.06 -4.00
CA GLU A 125 11.93 -0.26 -2.86
C GLU A 125 13.01 -0.16 -1.78
N GLU A 126 13.01 0.95 -1.05
CA GLU A 126 13.77 1.11 0.18
C GLU A 126 13.33 0.04 1.18
N CYS A 127 14.30 -0.64 1.79
CA CYS A 127 14.02 -1.68 2.79
C CYS A 127 13.89 -1.03 4.16
N LEU A 128 12.75 -1.23 4.80
CA LEU A 128 12.46 -0.76 6.15
C LEU A 128 12.69 -1.85 7.21
N ASP A 129 13.51 -2.86 6.90
CA ASP A 129 13.87 -3.95 7.83
C ASP A 129 14.41 -3.37 9.15
N GLY A 130 13.83 -3.81 10.27
CA GLY A 130 14.17 -3.32 11.60
C GLY A 130 13.49 -2.01 12.04
N TRP A 131 12.66 -1.41 11.21
CA TRP A 131 11.81 -0.31 11.62
C TRP A 131 10.65 -0.81 12.47
N LYS A 132 10.11 0.05 13.33
CA LYS A 132 8.85 -0.22 14.00
C LYS A 132 7.69 -0.12 13.03
N GLU A 133 6.66 -0.94 13.24
CA GLU A 133 5.45 -0.92 12.46
C GLU A 133 4.26 -0.56 13.34
N PHE A 134 3.51 0.43 12.90
CA PHE A 134 2.27 0.86 13.54
C PHE A 134 1.14 0.89 12.53
N GLU A 135 -0.08 0.77 13.03
CA GLU A 135 -1.28 0.84 12.22
C GLU A 135 -2.32 1.73 12.91
N MET A 136 -3.09 2.43 12.10
CA MET A 136 -4.25 3.18 12.55
C MET A 136 -5.50 2.62 11.89
N GLU A 137 -6.44 2.13 12.71
CA GLU A 137 -7.77 1.78 12.25
C GLU A 137 -8.65 3.03 12.22
N VAL A 138 -9.11 3.38 11.04
CA VAL A 138 -9.82 4.65 10.79
C VAL A 138 -11.17 4.39 10.16
N VAL A 139 -12.21 5.05 10.64
CA VAL A 139 -13.54 5.04 10.03
C VAL A 139 -13.86 6.44 9.53
N ARG A 140 -14.40 6.53 8.33
CA ARG A 140 -14.87 7.77 7.73
C ARG A 140 -16.25 7.57 7.10
N ASP A 141 -17.15 8.54 7.29
CA ASP A 141 -18.48 8.54 6.67
C ASP A 141 -18.57 9.53 5.47
N LYS A 142 -19.71 9.54 4.81
CA LYS A 142 -20.00 10.45 3.68
C LYS A 142 -20.04 11.93 4.08
N ASN A 143 -20.24 12.24 5.35
CA ASN A 143 -20.29 13.62 5.88
C ASN A 143 -18.89 14.09 6.34
N ASP A 144 -17.84 13.33 6.04
CA ASP A 144 -16.47 13.59 6.46
C ASP A 144 -16.24 13.50 7.98
N ASN A 145 -17.12 12.85 8.72
CA ASN A 145 -16.80 12.46 10.10
C ASN A 145 -15.74 11.36 10.04
N CYS A 146 -14.58 11.63 10.61
CA CYS A 146 -13.44 10.74 10.55
C CYS A 146 -12.89 10.50 11.97
N ILE A 147 -12.84 9.25 12.38
CA ILE A 147 -12.38 8.86 13.73
C ILE A 147 -11.34 7.75 13.66
N ILE A 148 -10.36 7.81 14.56
CA ILE A 148 -9.45 6.68 14.82
C ILE A 148 -10.12 5.77 15.81
N ILE A 149 -10.32 4.50 15.41
CA ILE A 149 -10.91 3.48 16.28
C ILE A 149 -9.87 2.99 17.28
N CYS A 150 -8.68 2.64 16.79
CA CYS A 150 -7.54 2.29 17.63
C CYS A 150 -6.23 2.50 16.87
N SER A 151 -5.14 2.59 17.65
CA SER A 151 -3.76 2.44 17.17
C SER A 151 -3.26 1.04 17.50
N ILE A 152 -2.50 0.45 16.61
CA ILE A 152 -1.93 -0.88 16.76
C ILE A 152 -0.42 -0.76 16.62
N GLU A 153 0.32 -1.49 17.44
CA GLU A 153 1.76 -1.66 17.35
C GLU A 153 2.09 -3.12 17.07
N ASN A 154 2.84 -3.37 16.01
CA ASN A 154 3.43 -4.67 15.73
C ASN A 154 4.74 -4.82 16.49
N ILE A 155 4.84 -5.85 17.34
CA ILE A 155 6.02 -6.09 18.18
C ILE A 155 7.14 -6.73 17.37
N ASP A 156 6.79 -7.54 16.39
CA ASP A 156 7.74 -8.15 15.50
C ASP A 156 8.33 -7.12 14.51
N PRO A 157 9.56 -7.35 14.04
CA PRO A 157 10.19 -6.44 13.08
C PRO A 157 9.38 -6.26 11.80
N MET A 158 9.45 -5.07 11.21
CA MET A 158 8.91 -4.78 9.89
C MET A 158 9.31 -5.85 8.87
N GLY A 159 8.34 -6.34 8.10
CA GLY A 159 8.50 -7.39 7.10
C GLY A 159 7.88 -8.73 7.50
N ILE A 160 7.51 -8.93 8.77
CA ILE A 160 6.64 -10.03 9.21
C ILE A 160 5.19 -9.59 8.96
N HIS A 161 4.40 -10.46 8.32
CA HIS A 161 3.01 -10.13 8.03
C HIS A 161 2.22 -9.90 9.33
N THR A 162 1.40 -8.86 9.39
CA THR A 162 0.61 -8.48 10.59
C THR A 162 -0.19 -9.65 11.16
N GLY A 163 -0.75 -10.52 10.32
CA GLY A 163 -1.48 -11.71 10.74
C GLY A 163 -0.65 -12.79 11.44
N ASP A 164 0.70 -12.72 11.29
CA ASP A 164 1.67 -13.65 11.88
C ASP A 164 2.47 -12.99 13.00
N SER A 165 2.21 -11.72 13.29
CA SER A 165 2.91 -10.87 14.25
C SER A 165 2.15 -10.75 15.56
N VAL A 166 2.87 -10.54 16.67
CA VAL A 166 2.26 -10.12 17.93
C VAL A 166 1.88 -8.65 17.83
N THR A 167 0.60 -8.35 17.96
CA THR A 167 0.05 -7.01 17.88
C THR A 167 -0.51 -6.54 19.21
N ILE A 168 -0.32 -5.27 19.54
CA ILE A 168 -0.85 -4.65 20.74
C ILE A 168 -1.72 -3.45 20.36
N ALA A 169 -2.93 -3.41 20.88
CA ALA A 169 -3.87 -2.31 20.74
C ALA A 169 -4.37 -1.85 22.12
N PRO A 170 -4.27 -0.57 22.47
CA PRO A 170 -3.62 0.51 21.70
C PRO A 170 -2.08 0.38 21.67
N ALA A 171 -1.43 1.04 20.72
CA ALA A 171 0.03 1.13 20.64
C ALA A 171 0.61 1.70 21.95
N LEU A 172 1.64 1.04 22.50
CA LEU A 172 2.18 1.37 23.81
C LEU A 172 3.41 2.30 23.78
N THR A 173 4.17 2.27 22.68
CA THR A 173 5.46 2.98 22.61
C THR A 173 5.39 4.31 21.87
N LEU A 174 4.20 4.73 21.40
CA LEU A 174 4.00 6.03 20.79
C LEU A 174 3.88 7.11 21.85
N THR A 175 4.62 8.20 21.67
CA THR A 175 4.33 9.45 22.40
C THR A 175 3.04 10.08 21.87
N ASP A 176 2.40 10.94 22.66
CA ASP A 176 1.20 11.67 22.20
C ASP A 176 1.47 12.46 20.90
N LYS A 177 2.64 13.09 20.80
CA LYS A 177 3.04 13.84 19.61
C LYS A 177 3.10 12.94 18.35
N GLU A 178 3.72 11.78 18.45
CA GLU A 178 3.81 10.81 17.35
C GLU A 178 2.42 10.28 16.97
N TYR A 179 1.61 9.94 17.96
CA TYR A 179 0.21 9.53 17.75
C TYR A 179 -0.56 10.61 16.97
N GLN A 180 -0.46 11.89 17.37
CA GLN A 180 -1.17 12.98 16.69
C GLN A 180 -0.69 13.16 15.23
N VAL A 181 0.60 12.99 14.97
CA VAL A 181 1.14 13.02 13.60
C VAL A 181 0.53 11.91 12.76
N MET A 182 0.54 10.67 13.25
CA MET A 182 0.00 9.50 12.55
C MET A 182 -1.51 9.61 12.36
N ARG A 183 -2.25 10.07 13.39
CA ARG A 183 -3.67 10.36 13.32
C ARG A 183 -3.99 11.34 12.20
N ASN A 184 -3.30 12.48 12.17
CA ASN A 184 -3.54 13.52 11.17
C ASN A 184 -3.19 13.03 9.75
N ALA A 185 -2.10 12.28 9.60
CA ALA A 185 -1.71 11.66 8.35
C ALA A 185 -2.76 10.65 7.87
N SER A 186 -3.27 9.80 8.75
CA SER A 186 -4.32 8.83 8.45
C SER A 186 -5.59 9.50 7.94
N ILE A 187 -6.07 10.53 8.63
CA ILE A 187 -7.25 11.29 8.22
C ILE A 187 -7.03 11.96 6.86
N ALA A 188 -5.87 12.58 6.64
CA ALA A 188 -5.52 13.20 5.36
C ALA A 188 -5.45 12.16 4.23
N CYS A 189 -4.90 10.97 4.50
CA CYS A 189 -4.83 9.87 3.56
C CYS A 189 -6.24 9.43 3.11
N LEU A 190 -7.15 9.12 4.04
CA LEU A 190 -8.49 8.68 3.72
C LEU A 190 -9.28 9.73 2.90
N ARG A 191 -9.14 11.00 3.27
CA ARG A 191 -9.74 12.11 2.52
C ARG A 191 -9.20 12.20 1.10
N LYS A 192 -7.89 12.08 0.93
CA LYS A 192 -7.23 12.17 -0.39
C LYS A 192 -7.57 10.97 -1.28
N ILE A 193 -7.61 9.78 -0.73
CA ILE A 193 -7.98 8.54 -1.45
C ILE A 193 -9.47 8.59 -1.82
N GLY A 194 -10.32 9.10 -0.93
CA GLY A 194 -11.75 9.20 -1.14
C GLY A 194 -12.55 8.01 -0.61
N VAL A 195 -11.99 7.26 0.37
CA VAL A 195 -12.75 6.23 1.08
C VAL A 195 -13.83 6.90 1.92
N GLU A 196 -15.05 6.41 1.79
CA GLU A 196 -16.20 6.88 2.55
C GLU A 196 -17.07 5.68 2.97
N THR A 197 -17.76 5.80 4.09
CA THR A 197 -18.67 4.75 4.59
C THR A 197 -17.96 3.42 4.83
N GLY A 198 -16.91 3.43 5.66
CA GLY A 198 -16.20 2.20 6.03
C GLY A 198 -14.94 2.44 6.84
N GLY A 199 -14.34 1.34 7.26
CA GLY A 199 -13.05 1.28 7.93
C GLY A 199 -11.90 1.13 6.93
N SER A 200 -10.76 1.66 7.31
CA SER A 200 -9.50 1.51 6.59
C SER A 200 -8.37 1.37 7.57
N ASN A 201 -7.42 0.53 7.23
CA ASN A 201 -6.16 0.39 7.93
C ASN A 201 -5.11 1.25 7.24
N VAL A 202 -4.37 2.07 8.00
CA VAL A 202 -3.25 2.88 7.52
C VAL A 202 -2.00 2.45 8.27
N GLN A 203 -1.02 1.93 7.54
CA GLN A 203 0.24 1.42 8.10
C GLN A 203 1.33 2.50 8.05
N PHE A 204 2.16 2.52 9.09
CA PHE A 204 3.28 3.43 9.28
C PHE A 204 4.54 2.68 9.68
N ALA A 205 5.69 3.27 9.32
CA ALA A 205 7.00 2.81 9.70
C ALA A 205 7.86 3.95 10.26
#